data_133aa56adc0d8de9d251b0cbb75c4618
#
_entry.id   133aa56adc0d8de9d251b0cbb75c4618
#
_cell.length_a   1.000
_cell.length_b   1.000
_cell.length_c   1.000
_cell.angle_alpha   90.00
_cell.angle_beta   90.00
_cell.angle_gamma   90.00
#
_symmetry.space_group_name_H-M   'P 1'
#
loop_
_entity.id
_entity.type
_entity.pdbx_description
1 polymer ?
#
loop_
_entity_poly.entity_id
_entity_poly.type
_entity_poly.pdbx_seq_one_letter_code
_entity_poly.pdbx_strand_id
1 'polypeptide(L)'
;IDEYQQRLIAASSDENTSTIIITFGGRGILSDILPRILHKVKTPIVLISSYDYTFKDFDPDYQLYISPYENHYKKISSFSTRLSILYILDVLYTCYFKLDYQENIEKKLAYYNNIVEGTIK
;
A
#
# COMPACT_ATOMS: atom_id res chain seq x y z
N ILE A 1 1.12 14.66 0.12
CA ILE A 1 0.11 14.64 -0.95
C ILE A 1 -1.24 14.98 -0.35
N ASP A 2 -1.91 16.00 -0.89
CA ASP A 2 -3.23 16.40 -0.41
C ASP A 2 -4.36 15.49 -0.94
N GLU A 3 -5.57 15.68 -0.42
CA GLU A 3 -6.73 14.86 -0.80
C GLU A 3 -7.06 14.94 -2.29
N TYR A 4 -6.94 16.11 -2.88
CA TYR A 4 -7.23 16.30 -4.28
C TYR A 4 -6.25 15.52 -5.16
N GLN A 5 -4.96 15.58 -4.85
CA GLN A 5 -3.93 14.83 -5.55
C GLN A 5 -4.13 13.32 -5.41
N GLN A 6 -4.51 12.86 -4.24
CA GLN A 6 -4.80 11.43 -4.03
C GLN A 6 -5.97 10.96 -4.90
N ARG A 7 -7.04 11.75 -4.97
CA ARG A 7 -8.19 11.46 -5.83
C ARG A 7 -7.80 11.45 -7.31
N LEU A 8 -6.98 12.41 -7.72
CA LEU A 8 -6.51 12.52 -9.10
C LEU A 8 -5.65 11.31 -9.49
N ILE A 9 -4.71 10.92 -8.63
CA ILE A 9 -3.88 9.75 -8.84
C ILE A 9 -4.75 8.48 -8.96
N ALA A 10 -5.71 8.31 -8.04
CA ALA A 10 -6.62 7.17 -8.09
C ALA A 10 -7.43 7.15 -9.39
N ALA A 11 -7.98 8.29 -9.80
CA ALA A 11 -8.78 8.39 -11.01
C ALA A 11 -7.99 8.17 -12.29
N SER A 12 -6.69 8.45 -12.28
CA SER A 12 -5.80 8.24 -13.43
C SER A 12 -5.19 6.83 -13.48
N SER A 13 -5.40 6.02 -12.46
CA SER A 13 -4.95 4.63 -12.45
C SER A 13 -5.85 3.75 -13.34
N ASP A 14 -5.41 2.53 -13.60
CA ASP A 14 -6.11 1.58 -14.44
C ASP A 14 -5.89 0.14 -13.95
N GLU A 15 -6.34 -0.83 -14.74
CA GLU A 15 -6.21 -2.25 -14.45
C GLU A 15 -4.76 -2.76 -14.43
N ASN A 16 -3.81 -2.02 -14.99
CA ASN A 16 -2.39 -2.36 -15.01
C ASN A 16 -1.62 -1.76 -13.82
N THR A 17 -2.32 -1.05 -12.94
CA THR A 17 -1.76 -0.44 -11.74
C THR A 17 -2.33 -1.16 -10.52
N SER A 18 -1.55 -1.36 -9.48
CA SER A 18 -2.03 -1.88 -8.20
C SER A 18 -1.97 -0.79 -7.14
N THR A 19 -2.97 -0.74 -6.29
CA THR A 19 -3.02 0.21 -5.19
C THR A 19 -3.03 -0.51 -3.86
N ILE A 20 -2.20 -0.07 -2.93
CA ILE A 20 -2.22 -0.53 -1.54
C ILE A 20 -2.89 0.55 -0.70
N ILE A 21 -4.00 0.21 -0.07
CA ILE A 21 -4.69 1.08 0.89
C ILE A 21 -4.38 0.57 2.29
N ILE A 22 -3.87 1.45 3.13
CA ILE A 22 -3.52 1.13 4.50
C ILE A 22 -4.42 1.95 5.43
N THR A 23 -5.23 1.26 6.21
CA THR A 23 -6.09 1.90 7.21
C THR A 23 -6.36 0.93 8.35
N PHE A 24 -6.38 1.39 9.58
CA PHE A 24 -6.75 0.52 10.70
C PHE A 24 -8.24 0.19 10.68
N GLY A 25 -9.09 1.19 10.70
CA GLY A 25 -10.55 1.00 10.81
C GLY A 25 -11.37 1.85 9.83
N GLY A 26 -10.76 2.39 8.78
CA GLY A 26 -11.52 3.11 7.75
C GLY A 26 -12.08 4.46 8.17
N ARG A 27 -11.46 5.15 9.12
CA ARG A 27 -11.95 6.44 9.64
C ARG A 27 -11.44 7.68 8.93
N GLY A 28 -10.46 7.53 8.05
CA GLY A 28 -9.96 8.65 7.26
C GLY A 28 -11.00 9.15 6.28
N ILE A 29 -10.95 10.44 5.96
CA ILE A 29 -11.90 11.07 5.01
C ILE A 29 -11.90 10.34 3.67
N LEU A 30 -10.75 9.90 3.21
CA LEU A 30 -10.61 9.25 1.91
C LEU A 30 -10.91 7.75 1.94
N SER A 31 -11.20 7.18 3.11
CA SER A 31 -11.41 5.72 3.24
C SER A 31 -12.61 5.19 2.48
N ASP A 32 -13.63 6.01 2.24
CA ASP A 32 -14.77 5.65 1.39
C ASP A 32 -14.58 6.06 -0.07
N ILE A 33 -13.95 7.20 -0.28
CA ILE A 33 -13.87 7.85 -1.60
C ILE A 33 -12.87 7.15 -2.50
N LEU A 34 -11.64 6.89 -2.02
CA LEU A 34 -10.60 6.27 -2.82
C LEU A 34 -10.96 4.87 -3.31
N PRO A 35 -11.49 3.98 -2.47
CA PRO A 35 -11.91 2.66 -2.92
C PRO A 35 -12.95 2.70 -4.04
N ARG A 36 -13.92 3.61 -3.97
CA ARG A 36 -14.94 3.76 -5.00
C ARG A 36 -14.37 4.23 -6.33
N ILE A 37 -13.44 5.19 -6.30
CA ILE A 37 -12.76 5.67 -7.51
C ILE A 37 -11.97 4.52 -8.15
N LEU A 38 -11.17 3.81 -7.35
CA LEU A 38 -10.35 2.70 -7.81
C LEU A 38 -11.19 1.56 -8.37
N HIS A 39 -12.29 1.23 -7.72
CA HIS A 39 -13.22 0.22 -8.19
C HIS A 39 -13.83 0.60 -9.54
N LYS A 40 -14.22 1.85 -9.70
CA LYS A 40 -14.79 2.37 -10.95
C LYS A 40 -13.81 2.27 -12.12
N VAL A 41 -12.54 2.55 -11.91
CA VAL A 41 -11.50 2.48 -12.96
C VAL A 41 -10.84 1.10 -13.04
N LYS A 42 -11.34 0.13 -12.27
CA LYS A 42 -10.91 -1.28 -12.27
C LYS A 42 -9.45 -1.48 -11.85
N THR A 43 -8.94 -0.62 -11.00
CA THR A 43 -7.61 -0.76 -10.42
C THR A 43 -7.66 -1.80 -9.29
N PRO A 44 -6.84 -2.85 -9.31
CA PRO A 44 -6.76 -3.80 -8.21
C PRO A 44 -6.36 -3.15 -6.90
N ILE A 45 -7.01 -3.55 -5.81
CA ILE A 45 -6.81 -2.99 -4.47
C ILE A 45 -6.33 -4.07 -3.51
N VAL A 46 -5.21 -3.81 -2.86
CA VAL A 46 -4.74 -4.55 -1.69
C VAL A 46 -5.06 -3.71 -0.46
N LEU A 47 -5.93 -4.21 0.41
CA LEU A 47 -6.28 -3.54 1.66
C LEU A 47 -5.44 -4.10 2.80
N ILE A 48 -4.78 -3.23 3.55
CA ILE A 48 -4.09 -3.58 4.80
C ILE A 48 -4.84 -2.90 5.94
N SER A 49 -5.51 -3.68 6.78
CA SER A 49 -6.42 -3.16 7.80
C SER A 49 -6.47 -4.06 9.03
N SER A 50 -7.23 -3.63 10.04
CA SER A 50 -7.65 -4.54 11.10
C SER A 50 -8.59 -5.62 10.53
N TYR A 51 -8.72 -6.75 11.23
CA TYR A 51 -9.49 -7.89 10.74
C TYR A 51 -11.00 -7.64 10.71
N ASP A 52 -11.48 -6.66 11.46
CA ASP A 52 -12.91 -6.32 11.56
C ASP A 52 -13.35 -5.20 10.61
N TYR A 53 -12.46 -4.71 9.75
CA TYR A 53 -12.77 -3.69 8.78
C TYR A 53 -12.68 -4.22 7.35
N THR A 54 -13.63 -3.81 6.52
CA THR A 54 -13.59 -3.99 5.06
C THR A 54 -14.41 -2.87 4.39
N PHE A 55 -14.40 -2.80 3.08
CA PHE A 55 -15.20 -1.84 2.35
C PHE A 55 -16.69 -2.19 2.44
N LYS A 56 -17.57 -1.16 2.33
CA LYS A 56 -19.01 -1.35 2.50
C LYS A 56 -19.70 -1.98 1.30
N ASP A 57 -19.32 -1.57 0.10
CA ASP A 57 -20.11 -1.86 -1.11
C ASP A 57 -19.50 -2.96 -1.99
N PHE A 58 -18.25 -3.32 -1.75
CA PHE A 58 -17.54 -4.35 -2.52
C PHE A 58 -16.33 -4.85 -1.73
N ASP A 59 -15.77 -5.97 -2.13
CA ASP A 59 -14.59 -6.55 -1.50
C ASP A 59 -13.30 -6.03 -2.16
N PRO A 60 -12.22 -5.82 -1.40
CA PRO A 60 -10.91 -5.60 -1.99
C PRO A 60 -10.45 -6.87 -2.72
N ASP A 61 -9.55 -6.72 -3.69
CA ASP A 61 -8.99 -7.88 -4.39
C ASP A 61 -8.19 -8.76 -3.44
N TYR A 62 -7.43 -8.14 -2.53
CA TYR A 62 -6.71 -8.84 -1.47
C TYR A 62 -6.81 -8.04 -0.18
N GLN A 63 -6.86 -8.73 0.95
CA GLN A 63 -6.85 -8.11 2.26
C GLN A 63 -5.83 -8.77 3.16
N LEU A 64 -4.96 -7.97 3.76
CA LEU A 64 -3.97 -8.38 4.75
C LEU A 64 -4.30 -7.71 6.08
N TYR A 65 -4.05 -8.41 7.16
CA TYR A 65 -4.47 -7.95 8.48
C TYR A 65 -3.29 -7.53 9.33
N ILE A 66 -3.45 -6.40 10.00
CA ILE A 66 -2.52 -5.91 11.01
C ILE A 66 -2.96 -6.38 12.39
N SER A 67 -2.05 -6.30 13.37
CA SER A 67 -2.27 -6.83 14.70
C SER A 67 -3.62 -6.40 15.31
N PRO A 68 -4.40 -7.34 15.86
CA PRO A 68 -5.67 -7.04 16.52
C PRO A 68 -5.51 -6.47 17.94
N TYR A 69 -4.30 -6.39 18.46
CA TYR A 69 -4.07 -6.04 19.88
C TYR A 69 -4.22 -4.54 20.18
N GLU A 70 -4.20 -3.67 19.18
CA GLU A 70 -4.48 -2.26 19.40
C GLU A 70 -5.99 -1.99 19.31
N ASN A 71 -6.55 -1.46 20.41
CA ASN A 71 -7.93 -1.00 20.41
C ASN A 71 -7.98 0.43 19.86
N HIS A 72 -8.80 0.65 18.83
CA HIS A 72 -8.92 1.93 18.16
C HIS A 72 -9.33 3.09 19.10
N TYR A 73 -10.12 2.79 20.13
CA TYR A 73 -10.60 3.77 21.10
C TYR A 73 -9.70 3.93 22.32
N LYS A 74 -8.86 2.95 22.61
CA LYS A 74 -8.04 2.90 23.83
C LYS A 74 -6.54 2.93 23.55
N LYS A 75 -6.14 3.00 22.27
CA LYS A 75 -4.72 3.01 21.98
C LYS A 75 -4.07 4.32 22.38
N ILE A 76 -3.00 4.22 23.12
CA ILE A 76 -2.17 5.35 23.51
C ILE A 76 -1.19 5.70 22.40
N SER A 77 -0.79 4.70 21.63
CA SER A 77 0.20 4.86 20.57
C SER A 77 -0.10 3.86 19.44
N SER A 78 0.23 4.23 18.22
CA SER A 78 0.11 3.36 17.04
C SER A 78 1.40 2.60 16.73
N PHE A 79 2.27 2.43 17.72
CA PHE A 79 3.59 1.83 17.53
C PHE A 79 3.51 0.39 17.01
N SER A 80 2.70 -0.45 17.63
CA SER A 80 2.52 -1.84 17.22
C SER A 80 1.88 -1.95 15.82
N THR A 81 0.92 -1.11 15.51
CA THR A 81 0.31 -1.03 14.18
C THR A 81 1.34 -0.64 13.12
N ARG A 82 2.17 0.36 13.40
CA ARG A 82 3.24 0.80 12.48
C ARG A 82 4.24 -0.32 12.20
N LEU A 83 4.68 -1.03 13.22
CA LEU A 83 5.59 -2.17 13.05
C LEU A 83 4.96 -3.27 12.20
N SER A 84 3.70 -3.59 12.43
CA SER A 84 2.97 -4.59 11.65
C SER A 84 2.90 -4.19 10.18
N ILE A 85 2.60 -2.93 9.89
CA ILE A 85 2.53 -2.40 8.52
C ILE A 85 3.91 -2.48 7.85
N LEU A 86 4.97 -2.04 8.52
CA LEU A 86 6.33 -2.10 7.97
C LEU A 86 6.73 -3.55 7.66
N TYR A 87 6.42 -4.48 8.55
CA TYR A 87 6.69 -5.90 8.33
C TYR A 87 5.96 -6.42 7.09
N ILE A 88 4.67 -6.13 6.96
CA ILE A 88 3.87 -6.56 5.81
C ILE A 88 4.43 -5.99 4.51
N LEU A 89 4.78 -4.70 4.49
CA LEU A 89 5.34 -4.06 3.30
C LEU A 89 6.70 -4.66 2.91
N ASP A 90 7.54 -4.97 3.89
CA ASP A 90 8.83 -5.62 3.63
C ASP A 90 8.65 -7.03 3.06
N VAL A 91 7.69 -7.80 3.58
CA VAL A 91 7.37 -9.12 3.06
C VAL A 91 6.84 -9.03 1.63
N LEU A 92 5.91 -8.11 1.35
CA LEU A 92 5.38 -7.89 0.00
C LEU A 92 6.48 -7.49 -0.99
N TYR A 93 7.37 -6.60 -0.60
CA TYR A 93 8.50 -6.20 -1.42
C TYR A 93 9.41 -7.39 -1.72
N THR A 94 9.73 -8.19 -0.72
CA THR A 94 10.57 -9.37 -0.85
C THR A 94 9.93 -10.40 -1.80
N CYS A 95 8.63 -10.65 -1.66
CA CYS A 95 7.91 -11.56 -2.54
C CYS A 95 7.91 -11.06 -3.98
N TYR A 96 7.63 -9.78 -4.19
CA TYR A 96 7.68 -9.16 -5.50
C TYR A 96 9.07 -9.27 -6.14
N PHE A 97 10.12 -8.99 -5.37
CA PHE A 97 11.50 -9.08 -5.83
C PHE A 97 11.86 -10.50 -6.29
N LYS A 98 11.36 -11.51 -5.56
CA LYS A 98 11.62 -12.93 -5.90
C LYS A 98 10.90 -13.41 -7.15
N LEU A 99 9.80 -12.81 -7.55
CA LEU A 99 9.05 -13.22 -8.75
C LEU A 99 9.90 -13.18 -10.00
N ASP A 100 10.81 -12.21 -10.10
CA ASP A 100 11.78 -12.12 -11.16
C ASP A 100 13.10 -11.58 -10.56
N TYR A 101 13.75 -12.46 -9.80
CA TYR A 101 14.93 -12.08 -9.02
C TYR A 101 16.04 -11.53 -9.89
N GLN A 102 16.34 -12.18 -11.01
CA GLN A 102 17.44 -11.79 -11.87
C GLN A 102 17.21 -10.42 -12.49
N GLU A 103 16.05 -10.18 -13.06
CA GLU A 103 15.70 -8.88 -13.64
C GLU A 103 15.70 -7.77 -12.59
N ASN A 104 15.10 -8.03 -11.43
CA ASN A 104 15.00 -7.03 -10.38
C ASN A 104 16.36 -6.68 -9.77
N ILE A 105 17.26 -7.65 -9.62
CA ILE A 105 18.60 -7.36 -9.11
C ILE A 105 19.44 -6.59 -10.14
N GLU A 106 19.29 -6.89 -11.41
CA GLU A 106 19.96 -6.16 -12.49
C GLU A 106 19.51 -4.71 -12.55
N LYS A 107 18.19 -4.45 -12.44
CA LYS A 107 17.65 -3.10 -12.37
C LYS A 107 18.20 -2.32 -11.17
N LYS A 108 18.22 -2.95 -10.01
CA LYS A 108 18.72 -2.33 -8.78
C LYS A 108 20.21 -1.99 -8.89
N LEU A 109 21.01 -2.88 -9.41
CA LEU A 109 22.42 -2.64 -9.63
C LEU A 109 22.68 -1.53 -10.67
N ALA A 110 21.87 -1.49 -11.73
CA ALA A 110 21.95 -0.42 -12.73
C ALA A 110 21.66 0.95 -12.12
N TYR A 111 20.61 1.07 -11.31
CA TYR A 111 20.31 2.32 -10.60
C TYR A 111 21.43 2.72 -9.64
N TYR A 112 21.97 1.77 -8.91
CA TYR A 112 23.09 2.02 -8.01
C TYR A 112 24.33 2.53 -8.76
N ASN A 113 24.68 1.90 -9.86
CA ASN A 113 25.81 2.32 -10.72
C ASN A 113 25.61 3.73 -11.25
N ASN A 114 24.39 4.09 -11.67
CA ASN A 114 24.07 5.43 -12.13
C ASN A 114 24.27 6.49 -11.03
N ILE A 115 23.93 6.15 -9.79
CA ILE A 115 24.19 7.03 -8.64
C ILE A 115 25.69 7.21 -8.41
N VAL A 116 26.45 6.14 -8.44
CA VAL A 116 27.91 6.17 -8.25
C VAL A 116 28.59 6.96 -9.36
N GLU A 117 28.27 6.71 -10.62
CA GLU A 117 28.82 7.44 -11.77
C GLU A 117 28.48 8.93 -11.72
N GLY A 118 27.27 9.29 -11.27
CA GLY A 118 26.87 10.67 -11.09
C GLY A 118 27.59 11.39 -9.95
N THR A 119 28.15 10.64 -9.01
CA THR A 119 28.87 11.16 -7.84
C THR A 119 30.38 11.32 -8.11
N ILE A 120 30.94 10.46 -8.93
CA ILE A 120 32.37 10.48 -9.30
C ILE A 120 32.55 11.32 -10.56
N LYS A 121 33.17 12.45 -10.40
CA LYS A 121 33.52 13.31 -11.53
C LYS A 121 35.02 13.30 -11.75
#